data_0833e3f071ac9ab74a08265d09aa4c51
#
_entry.id   0833e3f071ac9ab74a08265d09aa4c51
#
_cell.length_a   1.000
_cell.length_b   1.000
_cell.length_c   1.000
_cell.angle_alpha   90.00
_cell.angle_beta   90.00
_cell.angle_gamma   90.00
#
_symmetry.space_group_name_H-M   'P 1'
#
loop_
_entity.id
_entity.type
_entity.pdbx_description
1 polymer ?
#
loop_
_entity_poly.entity_id
_entity_poly.type
_entity_poly.pdbx_seq_one_letter_code
_entity_poly.pdbx_strand_id
1 'polypeptide(L)'
;MIDLNEKRQDIIAVATELFEKFVSMPKDLRPDDKERTGIQVLVWEPGTRNLVMVSVGEPSEAARFFAVEKAVRSHIMSDMSSDDTAHPPTLQFAGSLSVFVNDLPKNVGGEGILRASTSGLTAEEDAAISAAVLAVVTGNSFVEICDSVNEYGGGLPDWYDEEDRSYFQFLFE
;
A
#
# COMPACT_ATOMS: atom_id res chain seq x y z
N MET A 1 20.34 0.42 -5.75
CA MET A 1 19.40 1.26 -4.96
C MET A 1 18.32 1.76 -5.91
N ILE A 2 17.04 1.56 -5.57
CA ILE A 2 15.91 2.08 -6.36
C ILE A 2 15.86 3.59 -6.16
N ASP A 3 15.87 4.39 -7.22
CA ASP A 3 15.62 5.83 -7.09
C ASP A 3 14.11 6.09 -7.08
N LEU A 4 13.55 6.37 -5.90
CA LEU A 4 12.11 6.60 -5.73
C LEU A 4 11.65 7.90 -6.42
N ASN A 5 12.53 8.87 -6.63
CA ASN A 5 12.16 10.09 -7.36
C ASN A 5 11.95 9.81 -8.84
N GLU A 6 12.77 8.94 -9.45
CA GLU A 6 12.55 8.49 -10.83
C GLU A 6 11.24 7.70 -10.97
N LYS A 7 10.82 6.97 -9.93
CA LYS A 7 9.56 6.21 -9.87
C LYS A 7 8.32 7.03 -9.55
N ARG A 8 8.48 8.32 -9.24
CA ARG A 8 7.37 9.17 -8.78
C ARG A 8 6.17 9.18 -9.72
N GLN A 9 6.39 9.26 -11.03
CA GLN A 9 5.29 9.29 -12.01
C GLN A 9 4.58 7.93 -12.12
N ASP A 10 5.31 6.83 -12.02
CA ASP A 10 4.75 5.48 -12.01
C ASP A 10 3.89 5.27 -10.75
N ILE A 11 4.34 5.75 -9.58
CA ILE A 11 3.58 5.72 -8.32
C ILE A 11 2.29 6.51 -8.46
N ILE A 12 2.34 7.74 -9.00
CA ILE A 12 1.15 8.57 -9.22
C ILE A 12 0.17 7.86 -10.14
N ALA A 13 0.67 7.29 -11.25
CA ALA A 13 -0.18 6.65 -12.25
C ALA A 13 -0.95 5.47 -11.66
N VAL A 14 -0.27 4.52 -11.01
CA VAL A 14 -0.93 3.34 -10.43
C VAL A 14 -1.86 3.72 -9.27
N ALA A 15 -1.46 4.66 -8.43
CA ALA A 15 -2.29 5.10 -7.32
C ALA A 15 -3.56 5.83 -7.80
N THR A 16 -3.45 6.64 -8.86
CA THR A 16 -4.59 7.32 -9.48
C THR A 16 -5.57 6.32 -10.10
N GLU A 17 -5.06 5.38 -10.89
CA GLU A 17 -5.87 4.34 -11.53
C GLU A 17 -6.69 3.55 -10.51
N LEU A 18 -6.04 3.08 -9.44
CA LEU A 18 -6.71 2.30 -8.41
C LEU A 18 -7.68 3.15 -7.57
N PHE A 19 -7.31 4.37 -7.21
CA PHE A 19 -8.20 5.29 -6.52
C PHE A 19 -9.48 5.53 -7.32
N GLU A 20 -9.35 5.91 -8.59
CA GLU A 20 -10.49 6.15 -9.47
C GLU A 20 -11.34 4.89 -9.65
N LYS A 21 -10.71 3.72 -9.79
CA LYS A 21 -11.40 2.45 -9.92
C LYS A 21 -12.23 2.13 -8.68
N PHE A 22 -11.65 2.23 -7.48
CA PHE A 22 -12.37 1.96 -6.24
C PHE A 22 -13.53 2.94 -6.01
N VAL A 23 -13.32 4.24 -6.14
CA VAL A 23 -14.37 5.23 -5.87
C VAL A 23 -15.48 5.25 -6.91
N SER A 24 -15.24 4.73 -8.11
CA SER A 24 -16.24 4.61 -9.17
C SER A 24 -17.06 3.31 -9.11
N MET A 25 -16.73 2.39 -8.23
CA MET A 25 -17.46 1.13 -8.11
C MET A 25 -18.88 1.34 -7.59
N PRO A 26 -19.85 0.56 -8.09
CA PRO A 26 -21.23 0.56 -7.56
C PRO A 26 -21.25 0.24 -6.06
N LYS A 27 -22.17 0.91 -5.33
CA LYS A 27 -22.27 0.75 -3.87
C LYS A 27 -22.66 -0.64 -3.38
N ASP A 28 -23.30 -1.44 -4.24
CA ASP A 28 -23.63 -2.84 -3.96
C ASP A 28 -22.40 -3.75 -3.96
N LEU A 29 -21.35 -3.37 -4.69
CA LEU A 29 -20.07 -4.05 -4.69
C LEU A 29 -19.11 -3.50 -3.64
N ARG A 30 -19.05 -2.18 -3.51
CA ARG A 30 -18.19 -1.48 -2.57
C ARG A 30 -19.03 -0.73 -1.52
N PRO A 31 -19.27 -1.31 -0.33
CA PRO A 31 -20.18 -0.77 0.68
C PRO A 31 -19.61 0.39 1.51
N ASP A 32 -18.67 1.17 0.97
CA ASP A 32 -18.17 2.38 1.64
C ASP A 32 -19.11 3.57 1.40
N ASP A 33 -19.74 4.06 2.46
CA ASP A 33 -20.68 5.19 2.41
C ASP A 33 -19.99 6.55 2.50
N LYS A 34 -18.68 6.59 2.74
CA LYS A 34 -17.92 7.83 2.86
C LYS A 34 -17.56 8.39 1.50
N GLU A 35 -17.73 9.70 1.36
CA GLU A 35 -17.16 10.42 0.22
C GLU A 35 -15.63 10.43 0.35
N ARG A 36 -14.96 9.94 -0.68
CA ARG A 36 -13.50 9.86 -0.75
C ARG A 36 -13.01 10.85 -1.80
N THR A 37 -12.29 11.87 -1.37
CA THR A 37 -11.81 12.95 -2.23
C THR A 37 -10.38 12.78 -2.69
N GLY A 38 -9.62 11.89 -2.04
CA GLY A 38 -8.24 11.62 -2.41
C GLY A 38 -7.53 10.72 -1.41
N ILE A 39 -6.34 10.30 -1.81
CA ILE A 39 -5.43 9.46 -1.01
C ILE A 39 -4.05 10.09 -0.91
N GLN A 40 -3.37 9.79 0.19
CA GLN A 40 -1.96 10.05 0.38
C GLN A 40 -1.20 8.73 0.30
N VAL A 41 -0.15 8.72 -0.50
CA VAL A 41 0.78 7.57 -0.63
C VAL A 41 2.17 8.02 -0.20
N LEU A 42 2.83 7.20 0.61
CA LEU A 42 4.22 7.34 0.98
C LEU A 42 4.96 6.08 0.56
N VAL A 43 6.11 6.24 -0.11
CA VAL A 43 7.06 5.15 -0.37
C VAL A 43 8.38 5.53 0.28
N TRP A 44 8.95 4.61 1.04
CA TRP A 44 10.11 4.88 1.87
C TRP A 44 11.03 3.67 1.97
N GLU A 45 12.34 3.92 1.84
CA GLU A 45 13.41 2.97 2.15
C GLU A 45 13.97 3.32 3.55
N PRO A 46 13.55 2.61 4.63
CA PRO A 46 13.96 2.92 5.99
C PRO A 46 15.48 2.91 6.17
N GLY A 47 15.98 3.86 6.96
CA GLY A 47 17.41 4.03 7.17
C GLY A 47 18.13 4.88 6.13
N THR A 48 17.41 5.31 5.10
CA THR A 48 17.93 6.19 4.05
C THR A 48 17.16 7.51 3.97
N ARG A 49 17.58 8.40 3.06
CA ARG A 49 16.81 9.60 2.69
C ARG A 49 15.94 9.38 1.45
N ASN A 50 15.83 8.14 0.99
CA ASN A 50 15.06 7.76 -0.18
C ASN A 50 13.59 7.63 0.19
N LEU A 51 12.84 8.69 -0.02
CA LEU A 51 11.42 8.82 0.35
C LEU A 51 10.69 9.64 -0.71
N VAL A 52 9.53 9.18 -1.11
CA VAL A 52 8.59 9.90 -1.96
C VAL A 52 7.21 9.93 -1.32
N MET A 53 6.60 11.10 -1.30
CA MET A 53 5.19 11.29 -0.95
C MET A 53 4.43 11.84 -2.15
N VAL A 54 3.28 11.25 -2.44
CA VAL A 54 2.38 11.71 -3.50
C VAL A 54 0.95 11.79 -3.00
N SER A 55 0.21 12.77 -3.51
CA SER A 55 -1.23 12.91 -3.29
C SER A 55 -1.96 12.63 -4.59
N VAL A 56 -3.06 11.89 -4.52
CA VAL A 56 -4.02 11.69 -5.60
C VAL A 56 -5.33 12.33 -5.18
N GLY A 57 -5.89 13.20 -6.02
CA GLY A 57 -7.06 13.99 -5.65
C GLY A 57 -6.74 14.96 -4.50
N GLU A 58 -7.70 15.12 -3.60
CA GLU A 58 -7.60 16.00 -2.44
C GLU A 58 -7.67 15.19 -1.12
N PRO A 59 -6.56 14.56 -0.68
CA PRO A 59 -6.55 13.81 0.55
C PRO A 59 -6.78 14.73 1.76
N SER A 60 -7.58 14.26 2.72
CA SER A 60 -7.78 14.96 3.98
C SER A 60 -6.48 15.08 4.77
N GLU A 61 -6.43 16.01 5.75
CA GLU A 61 -5.29 16.10 6.67
C GLU A 61 -5.07 14.81 7.45
N ALA A 62 -6.17 14.12 7.84
CA ALA A 62 -6.10 12.83 8.50
C ALA A 62 -5.48 11.76 7.59
N ALA A 63 -5.84 11.71 6.30
CA ALA A 63 -5.23 10.77 5.35
C ALA A 63 -3.72 11.01 5.21
N ARG A 64 -3.29 12.27 5.13
CA ARG A 64 -1.87 12.64 5.09
C ARG A 64 -1.11 12.20 6.33
N PHE A 65 -1.70 12.41 7.50
CA PHE A 65 -1.12 11.98 8.78
C PHE A 65 -1.03 10.45 8.87
N PHE A 66 -2.12 9.73 8.58
CA PHE A 66 -2.16 8.28 8.73
C PHE A 66 -1.27 7.55 7.73
N ALA A 67 -1.04 8.06 6.53
CA ALA A 67 -0.07 7.47 5.60
C ALA A 67 1.35 7.43 6.23
N VAL A 68 1.75 8.49 6.91
CA VAL A 68 3.04 8.55 7.62
C VAL A 68 3.02 7.69 8.89
N GLU A 69 1.94 7.78 9.70
CA GLU A 69 1.81 7.04 10.95
C GLU A 69 1.92 5.52 10.73
N LYS A 70 1.18 4.98 9.76
CA LYS A 70 1.22 3.56 9.41
C LYS A 70 2.64 3.09 9.04
N ALA A 71 3.34 3.86 8.20
CA ALA A 71 4.70 3.51 7.78
C ALA A 71 5.69 3.53 8.96
N VAL A 72 5.63 4.56 9.80
CA VAL A 72 6.51 4.71 10.96
C VAL A 72 6.22 3.66 12.02
N ARG A 73 4.95 3.39 12.32
CA ARG A 73 4.53 2.36 13.28
C ARG A 73 5.03 0.98 12.86
N SER A 74 4.78 0.59 11.61
CA SER A 74 5.27 -0.70 11.10
C SER A 74 6.81 -0.77 11.12
N HIS A 75 7.52 0.34 10.89
CA HIS A 75 8.97 0.35 10.98
C HIS A 75 9.47 0.16 12.42
N ILE A 76 8.88 0.88 13.38
CA ILE A 76 9.26 0.79 14.81
C ILE A 76 8.94 -0.60 15.37
N MET A 77 7.81 -1.18 14.98
CA MET A 77 7.38 -2.50 15.42
C MET A 77 8.05 -3.65 14.65
N SER A 78 8.82 -3.32 13.60
CA SER A 78 9.46 -4.30 12.69
C SER A 78 8.45 -5.18 11.94
N ASP A 79 7.26 -4.65 11.66
CA ASP A 79 6.19 -5.38 10.96
C ASP A 79 6.29 -5.23 9.44
N MET A 80 5.95 -6.28 8.72
CA MET A 80 5.84 -6.26 7.26
C MET A 80 4.53 -5.62 6.79
N SER A 81 3.53 -5.58 7.65
CA SER A 81 2.23 -4.93 7.40
C SER A 81 1.76 -4.16 8.63
N SER A 82 1.13 -3.02 8.42
CA SER A 82 0.47 -2.29 9.51
C SER A 82 -0.84 -2.92 9.97
N ASP A 83 -1.31 -3.97 9.29
CA ASP A 83 -2.45 -4.79 9.71
C ASP A 83 -2.13 -5.51 11.02
N ASP A 84 -0.91 -6.02 11.17
CA ASP A 84 -0.45 -6.73 12.38
C ASP A 84 -0.52 -5.88 13.65
N THR A 85 -0.47 -4.57 13.51
CA THR A 85 -0.55 -3.59 14.61
C THR A 85 -1.76 -2.67 14.52
N ALA A 86 -2.74 -3.01 13.68
CA ALA A 86 -3.95 -2.21 13.52
C ALA A 86 -4.82 -2.29 14.78
N HIS A 87 -5.21 -1.11 15.29
CA HIS A 87 -6.12 -0.97 16.43
C HIS A 87 -7.02 0.25 16.20
N PRO A 88 -8.09 0.13 15.38
CA PRO A 88 -8.95 1.26 15.01
C PRO A 88 -9.48 2.12 16.16
N PRO A 89 -9.84 1.55 17.36
CA PRO A 89 -10.24 2.35 18.51
C PRO A 89 -9.20 3.37 18.99
N THR A 90 -7.91 3.13 18.72
CA THR A 90 -6.82 4.07 19.00
C THR A 90 -6.29 4.78 17.77
N LEU A 91 -7.05 4.80 16.67
CA LEU A 91 -6.70 5.40 15.38
C LEU A 91 -5.44 4.79 14.72
N GLN A 92 -5.21 3.51 14.95
CA GLN A 92 -4.15 2.73 14.30
C GLN A 92 -4.81 1.86 13.20
N PHE A 93 -4.58 2.21 11.94
CA PHE A 93 -5.22 1.57 10.80
C PHE A 93 -4.22 0.75 9.98
N ALA A 94 -4.71 -0.25 9.25
CA ALA A 94 -3.95 -0.97 8.24
C ALA A 94 -3.73 -0.13 6.97
N GLY A 95 -2.90 -0.62 6.03
CA GLY A 95 -2.66 0.01 4.74
C GLY A 95 -1.19 0.32 4.44
N SER A 96 -0.25 -0.06 5.32
CA SER A 96 1.20 -0.03 5.05
C SER A 96 1.72 -1.46 4.85
N LEU A 97 2.49 -1.68 3.80
CA LEU A 97 3.13 -2.94 3.48
C LEU A 97 4.62 -2.76 3.23
N SER A 98 5.40 -3.80 3.47
CA SER A 98 6.85 -3.82 3.29
C SER A 98 7.31 -5.08 2.59
N VAL A 99 8.41 -4.97 1.86
CA VAL A 99 9.08 -6.10 1.23
C VAL A 99 10.59 -6.01 1.44
N PHE A 100 11.26 -7.15 1.53
CA PHE A 100 12.71 -7.25 1.39
C PHE A 100 13.06 -7.28 -0.09
N VAL A 101 13.68 -6.22 -0.58
CA VAL A 101 13.93 -6.05 -2.02
C VAL A 101 14.82 -7.17 -2.58
N ASN A 102 15.78 -7.67 -1.78
CA ASN A 102 16.68 -8.73 -2.20
C ASN A 102 15.99 -10.07 -2.44
N ASP A 103 14.86 -10.30 -1.80
CA ASP A 103 14.15 -11.58 -1.81
C ASP A 103 13.02 -11.61 -2.85
N LEU A 104 12.79 -10.49 -3.53
CA LEU A 104 11.82 -10.44 -4.63
C LEU A 104 12.34 -11.18 -5.88
N PRO A 105 11.45 -11.84 -6.64
CA PRO A 105 11.80 -12.55 -7.86
C PRO A 105 12.58 -11.72 -8.88
N LYS A 106 12.21 -10.44 -9.01
CA LYS A 106 12.96 -9.46 -9.79
C LYS A 106 13.73 -8.55 -8.85
N ASN A 107 14.99 -8.81 -8.69
CA ASN A 107 15.88 -7.91 -7.96
C ASN A 107 16.26 -6.73 -8.87
N VAL A 108 15.74 -5.56 -8.56
CA VAL A 108 16.00 -4.32 -9.31
C VAL A 108 17.19 -3.50 -8.75
N GLY A 109 18.11 -4.18 -8.05
CA GLY A 109 19.36 -3.58 -7.57
C GLY A 109 19.22 -2.79 -6.25
N GLY A 110 18.14 -3.05 -5.49
CA GLY A 110 17.98 -2.53 -4.13
C GLY A 110 18.49 -3.51 -3.08
N GLU A 111 18.80 -3.00 -1.90
CA GLU A 111 19.11 -3.79 -0.70
C GLU A 111 18.25 -3.26 0.46
N GLY A 112 17.76 -4.18 1.29
CA GLY A 112 17.00 -3.82 2.47
C GLY A 112 15.49 -3.83 2.30
N ILE A 113 14.80 -3.04 3.10
CA ILE A 113 13.34 -2.99 3.15
C ILE A 113 12.84 -1.80 2.34
N LEU A 114 11.84 -2.04 1.51
CA LEU A 114 11.05 -1.00 0.88
C LEU A 114 9.63 -1.03 1.45
N ARG A 115 9.10 0.12 1.79
CA ARG A 115 7.79 0.28 2.42
C ARG A 115 6.90 1.22 1.62
N ALA A 116 5.65 0.81 1.38
CA ALA A 116 4.59 1.69 0.89
C ALA A 116 3.47 1.80 1.92
N SER A 117 2.90 2.97 2.04
CA SER A 117 1.81 3.27 2.96
C SER A 117 0.81 4.19 2.29
N THR A 118 -0.45 3.75 2.27
CA THR A 118 -1.57 4.50 1.70
C THR A 118 -2.59 4.83 2.77
N SER A 119 -3.25 5.97 2.64
CA SER A 119 -4.37 6.35 3.48
C SER A 119 -5.34 7.26 2.73
N GLY A 120 -6.63 7.03 2.97
CA GLY A 120 -7.73 7.83 2.41
C GLY A 120 -8.92 7.00 1.96
N LEU A 121 -8.79 5.68 1.85
CA LEU A 121 -9.85 4.73 1.52
C LEU A 121 -10.19 3.82 2.72
N THR A 122 -10.70 2.63 2.47
CA THR A 122 -10.80 1.59 3.51
C THR A 122 -9.42 0.98 3.77
N ALA A 123 -9.25 0.29 4.89
CA ALA A 123 -7.97 -0.33 5.24
C ALA A 123 -7.53 -1.36 4.19
N GLU A 124 -8.49 -2.13 3.67
CA GLU A 124 -8.28 -3.15 2.64
C GLU A 124 -7.86 -2.53 1.31
N GLU A 125 -8.50 -1.44 0.91
CA GLU A 125 -8.16 -0.70 -0.33
C GLU A 125 -6.81 0.02 -0.20
N ASP A 126 -6.53 0.62 0.95
CA ASP A 126 -5.25 1.26 1.25
C ASP A 126 -4.10 0.23 1.15
N ALA A 127 -4.28 -0.99 1.68
CA ALA A 127 -3.31 -2.08 1.58
C ALA A 127 -3.12 -2.54 0.13
N ALA A 128 -4.21 -2.66 -0.64
CA ALA A 128 -4.16 -3.03 -2.05
C ALA A 128 -3.37 -2.02 -2.89
N ILE A 129 -3.60 -0.72 -2.67
CA ILE A 129 -2.84 0.34 -3.35
C ILE A 129 -1.35 0.29 -2.94
N SER A 130 -1.05 0.06 -1.66
CA SER A 130 0.33 -0.07 -1.19
C SER A 130 1.05 -1.25 -1.85
N ALA A 131 0.39 -2.40 -2.00
CA ALA A 131 0.94 -3.56 -2.72
C ALA A 131 1.20 -3.24 -4.20
N ALA A 132 0.24 -2.62 -4.88
CA ALA A 132 0.38 -2.23 -6.30
C ALA A 132 1.49 -1.19 -6.51
N VAL A 133 1.65 -0.26 -5.59
CA VAL A 133 2.75 0.72 -5.61
C VAL A 133 4.10 0.02 -5.43
N LEU A 134 4.23 -0.92 -4.50
CA LEU A 134 5.45 -1.73 -4.36
C LEU A 134 5.72 -2.53 -5.62
N ALA A 135 4.69 -3.10 -6.26
CA ALA A 135 4.81 -3.84 -7.50
C ALA A 135 5.43 -2.99 -8.62
N VAL A 136 4.89 -1.79 -8.85
CA VAL A 136 5.37 -0.89 -9.92
C VAL A 136 6.77 -0.35 -9.62
N VAL A 137 7.08 -0.07 -8.36
CA VAL A 137 8.40 0.43 -7.96
C VAL A 137 9.48 -0.63 -8.13
N THR A 138 9.18 -1.88 -7.77
CA THR A 138 10.14 -3.00 -7.82
C THR A 138 10.13 -3.75 -9.15
N GLY A 139 9.13 -3.52 -10.01
CA GLY A 139 8.95 -4.25 -11.28
C GLY A 139 8.46 -5.69 -11.10
N ASN A 140 7.98 -6.04 -9.92
CA ASN A 140 7.34 -7.32 -9.63
C ASN A 140 5.82 -7.25 -9.83
N SER A 141 5.13 -8.38 -9.89
CA SER A 141 3.68 -8.41 -9.96
C SER A 141 3.05 -8.11 -8.60
N PHE A 142 1.77 -7.77 -8.60
CA PHE A 142 0.97 -7.58 -7.39
C PHE A 142 1.01 -8.83 -6.49
N VAL A 143 0.85 -10.01 -7.10
CA VAL A 143 0.87 -11.30 -6.39
C VAL A 143 2.23 -11.56 -5.74
N GLU A 144 3.34 -11.36 -6.47
CA GLU A 144 4.69 -11.55 -5.92
C GLU A 144 4.96 -10.63 -4.71
N ILE A 145 4.41 -9.42 -4.70
CA ILE A 145 4.50 -8.53 -3.54
C ILE A 145 3.70 -9.08 -2.36
N CYS A 146 2.45 -9.50 -2.58
CA CYS A 146 1.60 -10.07 -1.53
C CYS A 146 2.22 -11.34 -0.95
N ASP A 147 2.70 -12.24 -1.81
CA ASP A 147 3.38 -13.47 -1.38
C ASP A 147 4.61 -13.16 -0.52
N SER A 148 5.42 -12.17 -0.91
CA SER A 148 6.58 -11.74 -0.13
C SER A 148 6.17 -11.18 1.24
N VAL A 149 5.14 -10.35 1.32
CA VAL A 149 4.63 -9.83 2.62
C VAL A 149 4.19 -10.98 3.51
N ASN A 150 3.42 -11.93 2.97
CA ASN A 150 2.90 -13.08 3.70
C ASN A 150 4.01 -14.04 4.14
N GLU A 151 5.02 -14.29 3.30
CA GLU A 151 6.17 -15.16 3.62
C GLU A 151 6.92 -14.69 4.86
N TYR A 152 7.03 -13.38 5.05
CA TYR A 152 7.67 -12.77 6.21
C TYR A 152 6.71 -12.47 7.37
N GLY A 153 5.51 -13.08 7.35
CA GLY A 153 4.53 -13.01 8.43
C GLY A 153 3.75 -11.70 8.51
N GLY A 154 3.74 -10.89 7.45
CA GLY A 154 2.91 -9.69 7.38
C GLY A 154 1.45 -10.03 7.14
N GLY A 155 0.54 -9.54 7.99
CA GLY A 155 -0.89 -9.68 7.81
C GLY A 155 -1.36 -8.97 6.53
N LEU A 156 -2.15 -9.67 5.73
CA LEU A 156 -2.83 -9.13 4.57
C LEU A 156 -4.34 -9.17 4.80
N PRO A 157 -5.11 -8.24 4.21
CA PRO A 157 -6.56 -8.29 4.27
C PRO A 157 -7.13 -9.57 3.64
N ASP A 158 -8.38 -9.90 3.98
CA ASP A 158 -9.05 -11.13 3.58
C ASP A 158 -9.07 -11.36 2.06
N TRP A 159 -9.03 -10.29 1.23
CA TRP A 159 -8.96 -10.42 -0.22
C TRP A 159 -7.72 -11.19 -0.72
N TYR A 160 -6.70 -11.39 0.09
CA TYR A 160 -5.52 -12.18 -0.31
C TYR A 160 -5.83 -13.69 -0.32
N ASP A 161 -6.50 -14.19 0.72
CA ASP A 161 -6.74 -15.63 0.95
C ASP A 161 -8.09 -16.13 0.42
N GLU A 162 -9.07 -15.24 0.17
CA GLU A 162 -10.41 -15.62 -0.25
C GLU A 162 -10.46 -16.10 -1.72
N GLU A 163 -11.20 -17.17 -2.00
CA GLU A 163 -11.49 -17.60 -3.38
C GLU A 163 -12.33 -16.54 -4.13
N ASP A 164 -13.32 -15.98 -3.44
CA ASP A 164 -14.11 -14.83 -3.92
C ASP A 164 -13.57 -13.54 -3.33
N ARG A 165 -12.64 -12.92 -4.04
CA ARG A 165 -12.00 -11.66 -3.65
C ARG A 165 -12.92 -10.44 -3.80
N SER A 166 -14.23 -10.67 -4.02
CA SER A 166 -15.19 -9.60 -4.20
C SER A 166 -14.71 -8.59 -5.28
N TYR A 167 -14.78 -7.30 -5.02
CA TYR A 167 -14.36 -6.29 -5.97
C TYR A 167 -12.83 -6.10 -6.09
N PHE A 168 -12.03 -6.85 -5.35
CA PHE A 168 -10.56 -6.87 -5.47
C PHE A 168 -10.04 -7.86 -6.54
N GLN A 169 -10.88 -8.71 -7.11
CA GLN A 169 -10.47 -9.75 -8.06
C GLN A 169 -9.58 -9.22 -9.18
N PHE A 170 -9.85 -8.03 -9.71
CA PHE A 170 -9.09 -7.43 -10.82
C PHE A 170 -7.60 -7.18 -10.54
N LEU A 171 -7.18 -7.17 -9.27
CA LEU A 171 -5.78 -6.99 -8.88
C LEU A 171 -4.93 -8.25 -9.15
N PHE A 172 -5.58 -9.40 -9.34
CA PHE A 172 -4.96 -10.70 -9.51
C PHE A 172 -5.01 -11.19 -10.98
N GLU A 173 -5.63 -10.42 -11.88
CA GLU A 173 -5.73 -10.70 -13.32
C GLU A 173 -4.57 -10.05 -14.10
#